data_8ad747b08ee7e4ce61f7f0823ec0170e
#
_entry.id   8ad747b08ee7e4ce61f7f0823ec0170e
#
_cell.length_a   1.000
_cell.length_b   1.000
_cell.length_c   1.000
_cell.angle_alpha   90.00
_cell.angle_beta   90.00
_cell.angle_gamma   90.00
#
_symmetry.space_group_name_H-M   'P 1'
#
loop_
_entity.id
_entity.type
_entity.pdbx_description
1 polymer ?
#
loop_
_entity_poly.entity_id
_entity_poly.type
_entity_poly.pdbx_seq_one_letter_code
_entity_poly.pdbx_strand_id
1 'polypeptide(L)'
;MKQRGKRIRPSGKDLVFHFTIASLLPVFLLDVGLFHVKTIQQINWQDFNLSQADKIDIPYLIISFSVAILICLLVAFVFKRVRYDTVKQLYHRQKLAKMILENKWYESEQVKTEGFFKDSAGRTKEKITYFPKMYYRLKNGLIQIRVEITLGKYQDQLLHLEKKLESGLYCELTDKELKDSYVEYTLLYDT
;
A
#
# COMPACT_ATOMS: atom_id res chain seq x y z
N MET A 1 -16.98 19.89 -11.77
CA MET A 1 -16.88 19.03 -10.57
C MET A 1 -15.53 19.25 -9.93
N LYS A 2 -15.45 19.98 -8.81
CA LYS A 2 -14.20 20.27 -8.11
C LYS A 2 -13.60 18.97 -7.55
N GLN A 3 -12.33 18.75 -7.82
CA GLN A 3 -11.58 17.54 -7.45
C GLN A 3 -11.64 17.29 -5.93
N ARG A 4 -12.43 16.31 -5.51
CA ARG A 4 -12.63 15.96 -4.08
C ARG A 4 -11.39 15.30 -3.45
N GLY A 5 -10.34 15.03 -4.20
CA GLY A 5 -9.18 14.27 -3.73
C GLY A 5 -9.34 12.75 -3.90
N LYS A 6 -8.35 11.98 -3.41
CA LYS A 6 -8.36 10.50 -3.50
C LYS A 6 -9.15 9.92 -2.33
N ARG A 7 -10.19 9.12 -2.63
CA ARG A 7 -11.02 8.44 -1.62
C ARG A 7 -10.19 7.41 -0.87
N ILE A 8 -10.33 7.41 0.45
CA ILE A 8 -9.72 6.44 1.36
C ILE A 8 -10.69 5.28 1.55
N ARG A 9 -10.18 4.05 1.42
CA ARG A 9 -10.93 2.83 1.68
C ARG A 9 -10.30 2.12 2.88
N PRO A 10 -11.10 1.59 3.81
CA PRO A 10 -10.56 0.85 4.95
C PRO A 10 -9.75 -0.36 4.45
N SER A 11 -8.52 -0.46 4.89
CA SER A 11 -7.62 -1.55 4.52
C SER A 11 -6.56 -1.74 5.60
N GLY A 12 -6.41 -2.98 6.06
CA GLY A 12 -5.32 -3.38 6.95
C GLY A 12 -4.01 -3.74 6.23
N LYS A 13 -4.03 -3.75 4.88
CA LYS A 13 -2.87 -4.15 4.08
C LYS A 13 -1.81 -3.05 4.07
N ASP A 14 -0.56 -3.46 4.14
CA ASP A 14 0.59 -2.55 3.97
C ASP A 14 0.86 -2.30 2.49
N LEU A 15 0.19 -1.29 1.94
CA LEU A 15 0.31 -0.93 0.52
C LEU A 15 1.72 -0.45 0.15
N VAL A 16 2.42 0.21 1.06
CA VAL A 16 3.79 0.70 0.82
C VAL A 16 4.73 -0.48 0.65
N PHE A 17 4.65 -1.46 1.54
CA PHE A 17 5.47 -2.65 1.50
C PHE A 17 5.20 -3.48 0.23
N HIS A 18 3.93 -3.76 -0.06
CA HIS A 18 3.55 -4.51 -1.26
C HIS A 18 3.96 -3.82 -2.56
N PHE A 19 3.83 -2.49 -2.62
CA PHE A 19 4.24 -1.72 -3.78
C PHE A 19 5.75 -1.80 -4.00
N THR A 20 6.54 -1.71 -2.93
CA THR A 20 8.00 -1.80 -3.00
C THR A 20 8.43 -3.19 -3.50
N ILE A 21 7.90 -4.26 -2.94
CA ILE A 21 8.22 -5.63 -3.38
C ILE A 21 7.81 -5.84 -4.84
N ALA A 22 6.58 -5.44 -5.21
CA ALA A 22 6.09 -5.61 -6.58
C ALA A 22 6.92 -4.83 -7.61
N SER A 23 7.53 -3.71 -7.23
CA SER A 23 8.41 -2.94 -8.12
C SER A 23 9.83 -3.52 -8.22
N LEU A 24 10.32 -4.18 -7.16
CA LEU A 24 11.66 -4.75 -7.14
C LEU A 24 11.74 -6.12 -7.79
N LEU A 25 10.68 -6.90 -7.75
CA LEU A 25 10.65 -8.24 -8.33
C LEU A 25 11.02 -8.27 -9.84
N PRO A 26 10.44 -7.43 -10.71
CA PRO A 26 10.83 -7.38 -12.12
C PRO A 26 12.30 -6.98 -12.32
N VAL A 27 12.81 -6.04 -11.51
CA VAL A 27 14.22 -5.60 -11.60
C VAL A 27 15.14 -6.77 -11.24
N PHE A 28 14.84 -7.48 -10.15
CA PHE A 28 15.60 -8.65 -9.72
C PHE A 28 15.60 -9.76 -10.79
N LEU A 29 14.44 -10.09 -11.34
CA LEU A 29 14.32 -11.13 -12.37
C LEU A 29 15.09 -10.76 -13.65
N LEU A 30 15.03 -9.48 -14.03
CA LEU A 30 15.74 -8.98 -15.21
C LEU A 30 17.24 -9.03 -15.02
N ASP A 31 17.73 -8.64 -13.83
CA ASP A 31 19.13 -8.63 -13.48
C ASP A 31 19.70 -10.07 -13.44
N VAL A 32 19.04 -10.98 -12.73
CA VAL A 32 19.41 -12.40 -12.69
C VAL A 32 19.36 -13.02 -14.10
N GLY A 33 18.33 -12.69 -14.89
CA GLY A 33 18.21 -13.17 -16.27
C GLY A 33 19.37 -12.70 -17.15
N LEU A 34 19.79 -11.45 -17.05
CA LEU A 34 20.92 -10.92 -17.80
C LEU A 34 22.26 -11.59 -17.41
N PHE A 35 22.50 -11.79 -16.12
CA PHE A 35 23.72 -12.44 -15.65
C PHE A 35 23.80 -13.92 -16.07
N HIS A 36 22.66 -14.61 -16.11
CA HIS A 36 22.59 -16.04 -16.39
C HIS A 36 22.12 -16.41 -17.80
N VAL A 37 22.06 -15.43 -18.72
CA VAL A 37 21.64 -15.67 -20.13
C VAL A 37 22.37 -16.85 -20.75
N LYS A 38 23.71 -16.91 -20.63
CA LYS A 38 24.49 -18.00 -21.20
C LYS A 38 24.19 -19.37 -20.55
N THR A 39 24.05 -19.39 -19.23
CA THR A 39 23.71 -20.60 -18.48
C THR A 39 22.30 -21.08 -18.83
N ILE A 40 21.34 -20.16 -18.92
CA ILE A 40 19.93 -20.45 -19.30
C ILE A 40 19.85 -21.01 -20.72
N GLN A 41 20.65 -20.48 -21.66
CA GLN A 41 20.71 -20.97 -23.04
C GLN A 41 21.34 -22.36 -23.17
N GLN A 42 22.23 -22.74 -22.25
CA GLN A 42 22.88 -24.05 -22.23
C GLN A 42 22.03 -25.15 -21.59
N ILE A 43 20.96 -24.79 -20.89
CA ILE A 43 20.05 -25.77 -20.27
C ILE A 43 19.11 -26.31 -21.36
N ASN A 44 19.15 -27.65 -21.53
CA ASN A 44 18.13 -28.30 -22.35
C ASN A 44 16.83 -28.42 -21.55
N TRP A 45 15.88 -27.52 -21.83
CA TRP A 45 14.59 -27.46 -21.13
C TRP A 45 13.67 -28.65 -21.42
N GLN A 46 13.93 -29.39 -22.52
CA GLN A 46 13.13 -30.56 -22.88
C GLN A 46 13.49 -31.80 -22.05
N ASP A 47 14.79 -31.91 -21.67
CA ASP A 47 15.31 -33.04 -20.90
C ASP A 47 15.98 -32.54 -19.59
N PHE A 48 15.29 -31.65 -18.86
CA PHE A 48 15.84 -31.12 -17.62
C PHE A 48 16.03 -32.23 -16.58
N ASN A 49 17.29 -32.58 -16.33
CA ASN A 49 17.66 -33.57 -15.32
C ASN A 49 18.56 -32.94 -14.25
N LEU A 50 18.41 -33.37 -13.00
CA LEU A 50 19.21 -32.90 -11.85
C LEU A 50 20.73 -33.06 -12.06
N SER A 51 21.16 -33.97 -12.93
CA SER A 51 22.60 -34.13 -13.32
C SER A 51 23.18 -32.92 -14.06
N GLN A 52 22.32 -32.00 -14.56
CA GLN A 52 22.79 -30.76 -15.18
C GLN A 52 23.11 -29.67 -14.15
N ALA A 53 22.69 -29.86 -12.89
CA ALA A 53 23.02 -28.95 -11.79
C ALA A 53 24.52 -28.87 -11.50
N ASP A 54 25.26 -29.93 -11.77
CA ASP A 54 26.75 -29.96 -11.60
C ASP A 54 27.48 -29.01 -12.55
N LYS A 55 26.80 -28.50 -13.61
CA LYS A 55 27.35 -27.52 -14.55
C LYS A 55 27.20 -26.10 -14.05
N ILE A 56 26.45 -25.89 -12.97
CA ILE A 56 26.18 -24.56 -12.40
C ILE A 56 27.33 -24.24 -11.44
N ASP A 57 28.10 -23.23 -11.78
CA ASP A 57 29.15 -22.70 -10.90
C ASP A 57 28.48 -21.98 -9.71
N ILE A 58 28.42 -22.69 -8.57
CA ILE A 58 27.78 -22.20 -7.35
C ILE A 58 28.38 -20.88 -6.86
N PRO A 59 29.73 -20.69 -6.79
CA PRO A 59 30.33 -19.40 -6.46
C PRO A 59 29.86 -18.26 -7.37
N TYR A 60 29.80 -18.49 -8.67
CA TYR A 60 29.35 -17.50 -9.63
C TYR A 60 27.87 -17.15 -9.42
N LEU A 61 27.05 -18.14 -9.10
CA LEU A 61 25.63 -17.94 -8.80
C LEU A 61 25.45 -17.10 -7.52
N ILE A 62 26.22 -17.35 -6.47
CA ILE A 62 26.18 -16.55 -5.23
C ILE A 62 26.58 -15.11 -5.49
N ILE A 63 27.62 -14.88 -6.29
CA ILE A 63 28.08 -13.53 -6.64
C ILE A 63 26.99 -12.80 -7.43
N SER A 64 26.39 -13.43 -8.44
CA SER A 64 25.35 -12.80 -9.25
C SER A 64 24.10 -12.44 -8.43
N PHE A 65 23.66 -13.31 -7.53
CA PHE A 65 22.56 -13.00 -6.61
C PHE A 65 22.89 -11.83 -5.67
N SER A 66 24.13 -11.79 -5.16
CA SER A 66 24.58 -10.69 -4.30
C SER A 66 24.57 -9.35 -5.03
N VAL A 67 25.04 -9.33 -6.29
CA VAL A 67 25.01 -8.15 -7.15
C VAL A 67 23.57 -7.74 -7.46
N ALA A 68 22.68 -8.69 -7.80
CA ALA A 68 21.29 -8.45 -8.06
C ALA A 68 20.58 -7.80 -6.85
N ILE A 69 20.83 -8.32 -5.65
CA ILE A 69 20.30 -7.75 -4.40
C ILE A 69 20.81 -6.32 -4.20
N LEU A 70 22.10 -6.08 -4.42
CA LEU A 70 22.72 -4.75 -4.27
C LEU A 70 22.10 -3.73 -5.25
N ILE A 71 21.91 -4.11 -6.51
CA ILE A 71 21.25 -3.28 -7.52
C ILE A 71 19.80 -3.00 -7.10
N CYS A 72 19.06 -4.00 -6.65
CA CYS A 72 17.70 -3.82 -6.16
C CYS A 72 17.63 -2.85 -4.97
N LEU A 73 18.55 -2.95 -4.02
CA LEU A 73 18.63 -2.02 -2.89
C LEU A 73 18.94 -0.59 -3.35
N LEU A 74 19.85 -0.43 -4.30
CA LEU A 74 20.18 0.86 -4.89
C LEU A 74 18.99 1.47 -5.62
N VAL A 75 18.30 0.68 -6.44
CA VAL A 75 17.08 1.11 -7.14
C VAL A 75 15.99 1.49 -6.14
N ALA A 76 15.80 0.71 -5.07
CA ALA A 76 14.84 1.02 -4.01
C ALA A 76 15.17 2.34 -3.30
N PHE A 77 16.47 2.57 -3.02
CA PHE A 77 16.95 3.82 -2.41
C PHE A 77 16.69 5.03 -3.32
N VAL A 78 17.06 4.94 -4.61
CA VAL A 78 16.82 6.00 -5.60
C VAL A 78 15.32 6.23 -5.78
N PHE A 79 14.52 5.15 -5.89
CA PHE A 79 13.08 5.24 -6.02
C PHE A 79 12.44 5.94 -4.81
N LYS A 80 12.88 5.59 -3.59
CA LYS A 80 12.44 6.24 -2.36
C LYS A 80 12.79 7.73 -2.34
N ARG A 81 14.00 8.08 -2.82
CA ARG A 81 14.48 9.47 -2.86
C ARG A 81 13.72 10.30 -3.89
N VAL A 82 13.52 9.76 -5.10
CA VAL A 82 12.88 10.48 -6.22
C VAL A 82 11.36 10.59 -6.05
N ARG A 83 10.73 9.57 -5.46
CA ARG A 83 9.27 9.52 -5.27
C ARG A 83 8.84 9.66 -3.81
N TYR A 84 9.66 10.32 -2.99
CA TYR A 84 9.37 10.50 -1.57
C TYR A 84 7.96 11.04 -1.32
N ASP A 85 7.54 12.08 -2.02
CA ASP A 85 6.21 12.68 -1.85
C ASP A 85 5.08 11.70 -2.17
N THR A 86 5.22 10.89 -3.23
CA THR A 86 4.21 9.89 -3.59
C THR A 86 4.11 8.79 -2.54
N VAL A 87 5.25 8.33 -2.01
CA VAL A 87 5.32 7.31 -0.95
C VAL A 87 4.75 7.85 0.35
N LYS A 88 5.09 9.09 0.74
CA LYS A 88 4.56 9.74 1.94
C LYS A 88 3.05 9.94 1.86
N GLN A 89 2.52 10.39 0.70
CA GLN A 89 1.07 10.47 0.47
C GLN A 89 0.39 9.10 0.57
N LEU A 90 1.02 8.04 0.04
CA LEU A 90 0.50 6.68 0.14
C LEU A 90 0.49 6.21 1.61
N TYR A 91 1.55 6.51 2.35
CA TYR A 91 1.65 6.21 3.77
C TYR A 91 0.56 6.90 4.60
N HIS A 92 0.33 8.21 4.38
CA HIS A 92 -0.75 8.94 5.06
C HIS A 92 -2.13 8.34 4.76
N ARG A 93 -2.39 8.01 3.50
CA ARG A 93 -3.65 7.37 3.11
C ARG A 93 -3.83 5.99 3.75
N GLN A 94 -2.74 5.24 3.90
CA GLN A 94 -2.75 3.94 4.59
C GLN A 94 -3.01 4.10 6.09
N LYS A 95 -2.39 5.09 6.74
CA LYS A 95 -2.66 5.43 8.14
C LYS A 95 -4.12 5.78 8.37
N LEU A 96 -4.70 6.62 7.50
CA LEU A 96 -6.13 6.96 7.56
C LEU A 96 -7.03 5.72 7.33
N ALA A 97 -6.65 4.83 6.41
CA ALA A 97 -7.38 3.60 6.17
C ALA A 97 -7.36 2.66 7.39
N LYS A 98 -6.21 2.53 8.06
CA LYS A 98 -6.08 1.78 9.32
C LYS A 98 -6.88 2.43 10.44
N MET A 99 -6.87 3.76 10.54
CA MET A 99 -7.63 4.50 11.55
C MET A 99 -9.14 4.21 11.47
N ILE A 100 -9.70 4.05 10.27
CA ILE A 100 -11.10 3.65 10.08
C ILE A 100 -11.34 2.25 10.67
N LEU A 101 -10.42 1.31 10.48
CA LEU A 101 -10.53 -0.05 11.01
C LEU A 101 -10.35 -0.10 12.52
N GLU A 102 -9.33 0.54 13.06
CA GLU A 102 -8.99 0.55 14.49
C GLU A 102 -10.08 1.19 15.34
N ASN A 103 -10.69 2.27 14.84
CA ASN A 103 -11.81 2.92 15.51
C ASN A 103 -13.17 2.27 15.21
N LYS A 104 -13.19 1.18 14.42
CA LYS A 104 -14.41 0.48 14.02
C LYS A 104 -15.48 1.38 13.38
N TRP A 105 -15.04 2.37 12.59
CA TRP A 105 -15.94 3.26 11.86
C TRP A 105 -16.44 2.62 10.57
N TYR A 106 -16.94 1.41 10.67
CA TYR A 106 -17.52 0.68 9.55
C TYR A 106 -18.62 -0.25 10.02
N GLU A 107 -19.47 -0.61 9.09
CA GLU A 107 -20.44 -1.69 9.25
C GLU A 107 -20.01 -2.85 8.36
N SER A 108 -20.20 -4.05 8.86
CA SER A 108 -19.82 -5.26 8.15
C SER A 108 -20.91 -6.30 8.24
N GLU A 109 -21.02 -7.10 7.20
CA GLU A 109 -21.91 -8.26 7.13
C GLU A 109 -21.08 -9.53 6.95
N GLN A 110 -21.53 -10.60 7.60
CA GLN A 110 -20.94 -11.92 7.39
C GLN A 110 -21.49 -12.53 6.09
N VAL A 111 -20.63 -12.68 5.09
CA VAL A 111 -20.99 -13.31 3.82
C VAL A 111 -20.39 -14.71 3.76
N LYS A 112 -21.23 -15.72 3.51
CA LYS A 112 -20.75 -17.07 3.22
C LYS A 112 -20.02 -17.06 1.87
N THR A 113 -18.77 -17.47 1.85
CA THR A 113 -18.01 -17.56 0.61
C THR A 113 -18.16 -18.98 0.06
N GLU A 114 -18.76 -19.11 -1.13
CA GLU A 114 -18.70 -20.34 -1.91
C GLU A 114 -17.28 -20.46 -2.47
N GLY A 115 -16.51 -21.41 -1.97
CA GLY A 115 -15.17 -21.68 -2.47
C GLY A 115 -15.21 -22.54 -3.72
N PHE A 116 -14.31 -22.31 -4.66
CA PHE A 116 -14.13 -23.13 -5.86
C PHE A 116 -13.74 -24.59 -5.54
N PHE A 117 -13.23 -24.84 -4.34
CA PHE A 117 -12.88 -26.18 -3.84
C PHE A 117 -13.87 -26.60 -2.76
N LYS A 118 -14.35 -27.86 -2.81
CA LYS A 118 -15.32 -28.43 -1.86
C LYS A 118 -14.94 -28.27 -0.38
N ASP A 119 -13.66 -28.22 -0.05
CA ASP A 119 -13.15 -28.07 1.32
C ASP A 119 -13.18 -26.64 1.86
N SER A 120 -13.53 -25.65 1.04
CA SER A 120 -13.66 -24.26 1.46
C SER A 120 -15.12 -23.83 1.68
N ALA A 121 -16.05 -24.74 1.54
CA ALA A 121 -17.47 -24.51 1.81
C ALA A 121 -17.70 -24.27 3.30
N GLY A 122 -18.04 -23.03 3.66
CA GLY A 122 -18.39 -22.67 5.04
C GLY A 122 -17.54 -21.59 5.71
N ARG A 123 -16.52 -21.07 5.06
CA ARG A 123 -15.80 -19.91 5.61
C ARG A 123 -16.63 -18.65 5.46
N THR A 124 -17.09 -18.11 6.57
CA THR A 124 -17.70 -16.78 6.63
C THR A 124 -16.58 -15.73 6.53
N LYS A 125 -16.72 -14.82 5.57
CA LYS A 125 -15.85 -13.63 5.46
C LYS A 125 -16.64 -12.40 5.87
N GLU A 126 -16.02 -11.56 6.66
CA GLU A 126 -16.54 -10.25 6.99
C GLU A 126 -16.36 -9.31 5.79
N LYS A 127 -17.46 -8.77 5.28
CA LYS A 127 -17.48 -7.81 4.19
C LYS A 127 -17.93 -6.46 4.73
N ILE A 128 -17.07 -5.46 4.60
CA ILE A 128 -17.41 -4.07 4.97
C ILE A 128 -18.44 -3.54 3.98
N THR A 129 -19.61 -3.18 4.49
CA THR A 129 -20.75 -2.65 3.71
C THR A 129 -20.80 -1.14 3.72
N TYR A 130 -20.51 -0.54 4.87
CA TYR A 130 -20.53 0.90 5.05
C TYR A 130 -19.26 1.39 5.77
N PHE A 131 -18.76 2.55 5.38
CA PHE A 131 -17.71 3.29 6.07
C PHE A 131 -17.77 4.77 5.69
N PRO A 132 -17.33 5.71 6.58
CA PRO A 132 -17.34 7.14 6.31
C PRO A 132 -16.47 7.47 5.10
N LYS A 133 -16.99 8.35 4.24
CA LYS A 133 -16.27 8.78 3.04
C LYS A 133 -15.23 9.83 3.41
N MET A 134 -13.98 9.44 3.40
CA MET A 134 -12.84 10.33 3.61
C MET A 134 -12.07 10.50 2.30
N TYR A 135 -11.60 11.72 2.06
CA TYR A 135 -10.81 12.07 0.88
C TYR A 135 -9.53 12.77 1.32
N TYR A 136 -8.43 12.38 0.72
CA TYR A 136 -7.10 12.93 0.96
C TYR A 136 -6.63 13.71 -0.27
N ARG A 137 -6.12 14.90 -0.07
CA ARG A 137 -5.53 15.74 -1.10
C ARG A 137 -4.31 16.48 -0.54
N LEU A 138 -3.24 16.51 -1.33
CA LEU A 138 -2.10 17.39 -1.07
C LEU A 138 -2.16 18.55 -2.07
N LYS A 139 -2.09 19.78 -1.57
CA LYS A 139 -2.08 20.99 -2.38
C LYS A 139 -1.22 22.07 -1.69
N ASN A 140 -0.22 22.59 -2.44
CA ASN A 140 0.65 23.67 -1.97
C ASN A 140 1.31 23.40 -0.60
N GLY A 141 1.82 22.19 -0.36
CA GLY A 141 2.41 21.83 0.92
C GLY A 141 1.43 21.59 2.06
N LEU A 142 0.12 21.64 1.81
CA LEU A 142 -0.91 21.38 2.79
C LEU A 142 -1.65 20.09 2.50
N ILE A 143 -1.86 19.28 3.52
CA ILE A 143 -2.73 18.11 3.48
C ILE A 143 -4.15 18.55 3.76
N GLN A 144 -5.05 18.29 2.84
CA GLN A 144 -6.48 18.50 3.02
C GLN A 144 -7.18 17.15 3.17
N ILE A 145 -7.81 16.94 4.32
CA ILE A 145 -8.60 15.75 4.61
C ILE A 145 -10.06 16.17 4.72
N ARG A 146 -10.85 15.72 3.75
CA ARG A 146 -12.29 15.98 3.75
C ARG A 146 -13.02 14.73 4.21
N VAL A 147 -13.86 14.89 5.22
CA VAL A 147 -14.72 13.85 5.77
C VAL A 147 -16.16 14.21 5.51
N GLU A 148 -16.90 13.38 4.76
CA GLU A 148 -18.34 13.61 4.55
C GLU A 148 -19.09 13.32 5.86
N ILE A 149 -19.89 14.29 6.29
CA ILE A 149 -20.78 14.16 7.43
C ILE A 149 -22.06 13.50 6.93
N THR A 150 -22.30 12.29 7.36
CA THR A 150 -23.58 11.62 7.18
C THR A 150 -24.22 11.52 8.55
N LEU A 151 -25.53 11.77 8.62
CA LEU A 151 -26.33 11.61 9.84
C LEU A 151 -26.28 10.14 10.31
N GLY A 152 -25.17 9.76 10.91
CA GLY A 152 -24.88 8.40 11.28
C GLY A 152 -24.17 8.27 12.62
N LYS A 153 -24.07 7.04 13.08
CA LYS A 153 -23.51 6.61 14.37
C LYS A 153 -22.15 7.22 14.75
N TYR A 154 -21.36 7.62 13.76
CA TYR A 154 -19.97 8.08 13.99
C TYR A 154 -19.80 9.59 13.81
N GLN A 155 -20.86 10.35 13.64
CA GLN A 155 -20.82 11.78 13.31
C GLN A 155 -19.98 12.58 14.32
N ASP A 156 -20.26 12.45 15.60
CA ASP A 156 -19.57 13.22 16.63
C ASP A 156 -18.06 12.90 16.68
N GLN A 157 -17.70 11.63 16.49
CA GLN A 157 -16.30 11.21 16.45
C GLN A 157 -15.59 11.76 15.20
N LEU A 158 -16.29 11.86 14.07
CA LEU A 158 -15.75 12.36 12.81
C LEU A 158 -15.62 13.88 12.80
N LEU A 159 -16.41 14.57 13.60
CA LEU A 159 -16.31 16.02 13.82
C LEU A 159 -15.16 16.42 14.73
N HIS A 160 -14.65 15.49 15.54
CA HIS A 160 -13.58 15.72 16.51
C HIS A 160 -12.36 14.81 16.24
N LEU A 161 -11.82 14.92 15.01
CA LEU A 161 -10.66 14.11 14.58
C LEU A 161 -9.32 14.79 14.78
N GLU A 162 -9.27 16.05 15.20
CA GLU A 162 -8.08 16.90 15.26
C GLU A 162 -6.86 16.16 15.84
N LYS A 163 -6.97 15.79 17.10
CA LYS A 163 -5.88 15.11 17.83
C LYS A 163 -5.47 13.76 17.22
N LYS A 164 -6.45 13.03 16.65
CA LYS A 164 -6.19 11.73 15.99
C LYS A 164 -5.47 11.90 14.66
N LEU A 165 -5.79 12.96 13.92
CA LEU A 165 -5.13 13.29 12.67
C LEU A 165 -3.70 13.77 12.91
N GLU A 166 -3.48 14.67 13.87
CA GLU A 166 -2.17 15.15 14.24
C GLU A 166 -1.26 14.00 14.68
N SER A 167 -1.69 13.20 15.66
CA SER A 167 -0.90 12.07 16.16
C SER A 167 -0.73 10.93 15.13
N GLY A 168 -1.75 10.68 14.31
CA GLY A 168 -1.72 9.60 13.33
C GLY A 168 -0.88 9.91 12.09
N LEU A 169 -0.83 11.17 11.66
CA LEU A 169 -0.11 11.62 10.47
C LEU A 169 1.23 12.30 10.80
N TYR A 170 1.45 12.63 12.06
CA TYR A 170 2.60 13.42 12.52
C TYR A 170 2.69 14.78 11.84
N CYS A 171 1.53 15.42 11.67
CA CYS A 171 1.37 16.72 11.03
C CYS A 171 0.61 17.65 11.95
N GLU A 172 0.94 18.94 11.95
CA GLU A 172 0.25 19.96 12.73
C GLU A 172 -1.04 20.38 12.02
N LEU A 173 -2.16 20.46 12.76
CA LEU A 173 -3.42 20.97 12.24
C LEU A 173 -3.36 22.48 12.16
N THR A 174 -3.54 23.02 10.96
CA THR A 174 -3.55 24.47 10.71
C THR A 174 -4.96 25.06 10.68
N ASP A 175 -5.94 24.29 10.19
CA ASP A 175 -7.29 24.79 10.06
C ASP A 175 -8.32 23.65 10.08
N LYS A 176 -9.55 24.01 10.53
CA LYS A 176 -10.72 23.14 10.52
C LYS A 176 -11.93 23.92 10.04
N GLU A 177 -12.46 23.54 8.92
CA GLU A 177 -13.62 24.19 8.32
C GLU A 177 -14.82 23.24 8.28
N LEU A 178 -15.91 23.63 8.93
CA LEU A 178 -17.16 22.89 8.89
C LEU A 178 -18.04 23.45 7.78
N LYS A 179 -18.48 22.59 6.87
CA LYS A 179 -19.42 22.90 5.79
C LYS A 179 -20.65 21.99 5.91
N ASP A 180 -21.75 22.37 5.28
CA ASP A 180 -23.05 21.69 5.42
C ASP A 180 -23.03 20.15 5.30
N SER A 181 -22.16 19.62 4.45
CA SER A 181 -22.11 18.19 4.14
C SER A 181 -20.77 17.52 4.46
N TYR A 182 -19.78 18.27 4.92
CA TYR A 182 -18.45 17.72 5.24
C TYR A 182 -17.67 18.65 6.16
N VAL A 183 -16.71 18.07 6.88
CA VAL A 183 -15.66 18.78 7.58
C VAL A 183 -14.35 18.66 6.81
N GLU A 184 -13.63 19.74 6.68
CA GLU A 184 -12.31 19.80 6.04
C GLU A 184 -11.24 20.12 7.07
N TYR A 185 -10.28 19.24 7.22
CA TYR A 185 -9.11 19.40 8.08
C TYR A 185 -7.90 19.73 7.20
N THR A 186 -7.23 20.82 7.50
CA THR A 186 -6.01 21.24 6.82
C THR A 186 -4.83 21.06 7.76
N LEU A 187 -3.84 20.27 7.35
CA LEU A 187 -2.63 20.00 8.12
C LEU A 187 -1.41 20.46 7.35
N LEU A 188 -0.39 20.92 8.07
CA LEU A 188 0.89 21.28 7.50
C LEU A 188 1.64 20.02 7.07
N TYR A 189 2.02 19.98 5.80
CA TYR A 189 2.85 18.91 5.27
C TYR A 189 4.31 19.24 5.56
N ASP A 190 4.87 18.57 6.55
CA ASP A 190 6.28 18.69 6.87
C ASP A 190 7.13 17.98 5.81
N THR A 191 7.95 18.74 5.09
CA THR A 191 8.78 18.29 3.95
C THR A 191 10.14 17.78 4.40
#